data_7a07924f5e9b390806b83f2db0d827e7
#
_entry.id   7a07924f5e9b390806b83f2db0d827e7
#
_cell.length_a   1.000
_cell.length_b   1.000
_cell.length_c   1.000
_cell.angle_alpha   90.00
_cell.angle_beta   90.00
_cell.angle_gamma   90.00
#
_symmetry.space_group_name_H-M   'P 1'
#
loop_
_entity.id
_entity.type
_entity.pdbx_description
1 polymer ?
#
loop_
_entity_poly.entity_id
_entity_poly.type
_entity_poly.pdbx_seq_one_letter_code
_entity_poly.pdbx_strand_id
1 'polypeptide(L)'
;MQKSPGPRGVSSGSYPRTLRRGGYQHHFRRAAALCLPLIGSGRERSYKVGDSKDFMEPRGTKRRAEKLEVAEPRNKLAYSASSLPTEPALYSGPFPFYRRPSELGCFSLDAQRQYHGDARALRYYSPPPTNGPGPEFDLRDGYPDRYLPRDEEVREGLDHLLRWLLEHRGQLEGGPGWLAGAIVTWRGHLTKLLTTPYERQEGWQLAASRFQGTLYLSEVETPAARAQRLARPPLLRELMYMGYKFEQYMCADKPGGSPDPSGEVNTNVAFCSVLRSRLGNHPLLFSGEVDCTDPQAPSTQPPTCYVELKTSKEMYSPGQWRSFYRHKLLKWWAQSFLPGVPKVVAGFRNPEGFVCSLKTFPTMEMFEHVRNDRDGWNPSVCMNFCAAFLSFAQSTVVQDDSRLVYLFSWEPGGPVTVSIHRDAPYAFLPMWYVEAMTQDLPSVPKTPSPTE
;
A
#
# COMPACT_ATOMS: atom_id res chain seq x y z
N MET A 1 -64.15 -38.63 6.75
CA MET A 1 -64.99 -38.84 5.55
C MET A 1 -64.25 -38.25 4.37
N GLN A 2 -63.90 -39.19 3.50
CA GLN A 2 -63.83 -39.10 2.03
C GLN A 2 -62.75 -38.17 1.45
N LYS A 3 -61.78 -38.63 0.78
CA LYS A 3 -61.38 -39.65 -0.21
C LYS A 3 -60.53 -38.92 -1.25
N SER A 4 -59.31 -39.39 -1.41
CA SER A 4 -58.47 -39.14 -2.60
C SER A 4 -59.15 -39.68 -3.89
N PRO A 5 -58.69 -39.27 -5.06
CA PRO A 5 -57.85 -40.14 -5.85
C PRO A 5 -56.65 -39.49 -6.60
N GLY A 6 -55.60 -40.30 -6.74
CA GLY A 6 -54.54 -40.07 -7.74
C GLY A 6 -54.86 -40.84 -9.03
N PRO A 7 -53.86 -41.25 -9.83
CA PRO A 7 -53.02 -40.51 -10.75
C PRO A 7 -53.17 -40.94 -12.22
N ARG A 8 -52.70 -40.15 -13.22
CA ARG A 8 -52.39 -40.59 -14.62
C ARG A 8 -51.58 -39.43 -15.24
N GLY A 9 -50.59 -39.60 -16.04
CA GLY A 9 -50.03 -40.66 -16.84
C GLY A 9 -49.08 -39.99 -17.84
N VAL A 10 -48.05 -40.63 -18.15
CA VAL A 10 -46.90 -40.41 -19.04
C VAL A 10 -47.28 -39.86 -20.43
N SER A 11 -46.50 -38.88 -20.95
CA SER A 11 -46.10 -38.91 -22.36
C SER A 11 -44.75 -38.21 -22.61
N SER A 12 -43.90 -38.96 -23.25
CA SER A 12 -42.58 -38.65 -23.79
C SER A 12 -42.66 -37.62 -24.93
N GLY A 13 -41.76 -36.68 -24.97
CA GLY A 13 -41.57 -35.76 -26.09
C GLY A 13 -40.10 -35.38 -26.22
N SER A 14 -39.52 -35.84 -27.28
CA SER A 14 -38.16 -35.78 -27.74
C SER A 14 -37.53 -34.40 -27.85
N TYR A 15 -36.21 -34.34 -27.54
CA TYR A 15 -35.29 -33.23 -27.87
C TYR A 15 -35.15 -33.00 -29.38
N PRO A 16 -34.75 -31.77 -29.77
CA PRO A 16 -33.64 -31.70 -30.69
C PRO A 16 -32.48 -30.82 -30.14
N ARG A 17 -31.28 -31.41 -30.26
CA ARG A 17 -30.00 -30.73 -30.18
C ARG A 17 -29.86 -29.70 -31.28
N THR A 18 -29.50 -28.48 -30.90
CA THR A 18 -28.55 -27.68 -31.72
C THR A 18 -27.77 -26.76 -30.83
N LEU A 19 -26.51 -27.09 -30.71
CA LEU A 19 -25.44 -26.27 -30.19
C LEU A 19 -25.23 -25.05 -31.10
N ARG A 20 -25.31 -23.86 -30.55
CA ARG A 20 -24.50 -22.74 -31.07
C ARG A 20 -23.60 -22.27 -29.94
N ARG A 21 -22.32 -22.64 -30.02
CA ARG A 21 -21.19 -22.00 -29.36
C ARG A 21 -21.04 -20.61 -29.97
N GLY A 22 -21.03 -19.58 -29.16
CA GLY A 22 -20.71 -18.23 -29.60
C GLY A 22 -20.71 -17.26 -28.43
N GLY A 23 -19.54 -16.82 -28.03
CA GLY A 23 -19.43 -15.49 -27.47
C GLY A 23 -19.11 -15.32 -25.98
N TYR A 24 -18.29 -16.15 -25.34
CA TYR A 24 -17.76 -15.82 -23.99
C TYR A 24 -16.25 -16.05 -23.84
N GLN A 25 -15.48 -16.07 -24.93
CA GLN A 25 -14.02 -16.32 -24.89
C GLN A 25 -13.13 -15.07 -25.00
N HIS A 26 -13.66 -13.86 -25.15
CA HIS A 26 -12.83 -12.70 -25.46
C HIS A 26 -12.38 -11.84 -24.26
N HIS A 27 -13.03 -11.95 -23.10
CA HIS A 27 -12.60 -11.15 -21.92
C HIS A 27 -11.62 -11.86 -20.96
N PHE A 28 -11.52 -13.18 -21.04
CA PHE A 28 -10.56 -13.95 -20.25
C PHE A 28 -9.11 -13.93 -20.82
N ARG A 29 -8.93 -13.54 -22.06
CA ARG A 29 -7.61 -13.57 -22.73
C ARG A 29 -6.69 -12.40 -22.39
N ARG A 30 -7.15 -11.30 -21.82
CA ARG A 30 -6.30 -10.15 -21.46
C ARG A 30 -5.62 -10.23 -20.09
N ALA A 31 -6.14 -11.00 -19.17
CA ALA A 31 -5.48 -11.24 -17.87
C ALA A 31 -4.59 -12.49 -17.85
N ALA A 32 -4.69 -13.38 -18.84
CA ALA A 32 -3.96 -14.65 -18.92
C ALA A 32 -2.99 -14.77 -20.11
N ALA A 33 -2.89 -13.77 -20.98
CA ALA A 33 -2.18 -13.87 -22.28
C ALA A 33 -0.68 -13.55 -22.21
N LEU A 34 -0.01 -13.69 -21.05
CA LEU A 34 1.46 -13.61 -20.94
C LEU A 34 2.07 -14.90 -20.37
N CYS A 35 1.54 -16.05 -20.75
CA CYS A 35 2.19 -17.34 -20.46
C CYS A 35 1.90 -18.33 -21.60
N LEU A 36 2.71 -18.30 -22.66
CA LEU A 36 2.97 -19.46 -23.50
C LEU A 36 4.48 -19.58 -23.75
N PRO A 37 5.00 -20.82 -23.84
CA PRO A 37 6.40 -21.13 -23.65
C PRO A 37 7.20 -21.10 -24.96
N LEU A 38 8.47 -20.67 -24.87
CA LEU A 38 9.50 -21.07 -25.83
C LEU A 38 10.47 -22.03 -25.14
N ILE A 39 10.54 -23.22 -25.68
CA ILE A 39 11.46 -24.30 -25.34
C ILE A 39 12.86 -23.92 -25.79
N GLY A 40 13.83 -24.09 -24.90
CA GLY A 40 15.26 -23.97 -25.24
C GLY A 40 16.10 -24.56 -24.11
N SER A 41 16.73 -25.69 -24.42
CA SER A 41 17.61 -26.53 -23.60
C SER A 41 18.93 -25.83 -23.24
N GLY A 42 19.47 -26.08 -22.03
CA GLY A 42 20.90 -25.92 -21.83
C GLY A 42 21.44 -25.65 -20.44
N ARG A 43 21.94 -26.71 -19.81
CA ARG A 43 23.08 -26.83 -18.87
C ARG A 43 23.07 -26.05 -17.56
N GLU A 44 22.98 -26.81 -16.50
CA GLU A 44 23.36 -26.51 -15.12
C GLU A 44 24.83 -26.06 -15.03
N ARG A 45 25.07 -24.99 -14.28
CA ARG A 45 26.36 -24.71 -13.63
C ARG A 45 26.08 -24.26 -12.19
N SER A 46 26.60 -25.03 -11.28
CA SER A 46 26.67 -24.74 -9.87
C SER A 46 27.60 -23.54 -9.61
N TYR A 47 27.15 -22.58 -8.81
CA TYR A 47 28.03 -21.53 -8.26
C TYR A 47 27.97 -21.58 -6.73
N LYS A 48 29.16 -21.66 -6.16
CA LYS A 48 29.45 -21.64 -4.73
C LYS A 48 29.14 -20.23 -4.17
N VAL A 49 28.54 -20.23 -2.99
CA VAL A 49 28.35 -19.07 -2.12
C VAL A 49 29.73 -18.56 -1.66
N GLY A 50 30.00 -17.30 -1.91
CA GLY A 50 31.14 -16.58 -1.35
C GLY A 50 30.62 -15.56 -0.33
N ASP A 51 31.11 -15.69 0.90
CA ASP A 51 30.90 -14.73 1.98
C ASP A 51 31.39 -13.34 1.59
N SER A 52 30.58 -12.31 1.80
CA SER A 52 31.06 -10.94 1.90
C SER A 52 30.43 -10.24 3.11
N LYS A 53 31.16 -10.33 4.21
CA LYS A 53 31.13 -9.31 5.27
C LYS A 53 31.89 -8.11 4.72
N ASP A 54 31.33 -6.91 4.90
CA ASP A 54 31.97 -5.65 5.23
C ASP A 54 31.14 -4.48 4.73
N PHE A 55 30.35 -3.89 5.64
CA PHE A 55 30.02 -2.47 5.59
C PHE A 55 30.40 -1.88 6.94
N MET A 56 31.66 -1.36 6.97
CA MET A 56 32.19 -0.59 8.10
C MET A 56 31.64 0.84 8.06
N GLU A 57 31.19 1.31 9.21
CA GLU A 57 31.06 2.74 9.53
C GLU A 57 32.44 3.41 9.56
N PRO A 58 32.64 4.62 9.05
CA PRO A 58 33.87 5.36 9.24
C PRO A 58 33.85 6.13 10.57
N ARG A 59 34.81 5.79 11.44
CA ARG A 59 35.17 6.57 12.62
C ARG A 59 35.76 7.91 12.21
N GLY A 60 35.34 8.95 12.93
CA GLY A 60 35.72 10.32 12.68
C GLY A 60 37.20 10.63 12.84
N THR A 61 37.73 11.40 11.92
CA THR A 61 38.91 12.25 12.09
C THR A 61 38.58 13.67 11.68
N LYS A 62 38.75 14.59 12.62
CA LYS A 62 38.64 16.04 12.38
C LYS A 62 39.66 16.46 11.33
N ARG A 63 39.22 16.96 10.19
CA ARG A 63 40.03 17.79 9.29
C ARG A 63 39.24 19.00 8.82
N ARG A 64 39.90 20.13 8.91
CA ARG A 64 39.71 21.49 8.53
C ARG A 64 38.76 21.70 7.33
N ALA A 65 37.83 22.64 7.51
CA ALA A 65 36.87 23.09 6.49
C ALA A 65 37.58 23.75 5.31
N GLU A 66 37.59 23.06 4.17
CA GLU A 66 37.70 23.70 2.86
C GLU A 66 36.26 23.79 2.29
N LYS A 67 35.88 24.99 1.89
CA LYS A 67 34.63 25.24 1.15
C LYS A 67 34.70 24.49 -0.18
N LEU A 68 34.13 23.32 -0.23
CA LEU A 68 33.73 22.70 -1.48
C LEU A 68 32.39 23.30 -1.86
N GLU A 69 32.39 24.12 -2.90
CA GLU A 69 31.19 24.46 -3.66
C GLU A 69 30.61 23.16 -4.17
N VAL A 70 29.51 22.70 -3.53
CA VAL A 70 28.71 21.59 -4.01
C VAL A 70 28.05 22.08 -5.30
N ALA A 71 28.58 21.63 -6.43
CA ALA A 71 27.92 21.81 -7.71
C ALA A 71 26.53 21.15 -7.62
N GLU A 72 25.49 21.97 -7.65
CA GLU A 72 24.10 21.48 -7.79
C GLU A 72 24.03 20.63 -9.07
N PRO A 73 23.41 19.45 -9.00
CA PRO A 73 23.22 18.63 -10.21
C PRO A 73 22.35 19.43 -11.18
N ARG A 74 22.94 19.76 -12.34
CA ARG A 74 22.25 20.38 -13.47
C ARG A 74 21.28 19.36 -14.10
N ASN A 75 20.14 19.16 -13.48
CA ASN A 75 18.96 18.59 -14.12
C ASN A 75 17.72 19.33 -13.57
N LYS A 76 17.63 20.64 -13.84
CA LYS A 76 16.36 21.34 -13.79
C LYS A 76 15.57 20.89 -15.01
N LEU A 77 14.80 19.81 -14.89
CA LEU A 77 13.68 19.56 -15.77
C LEU A 77 12.79 20.81 -15.71
N ALA A 78 12.78 21.60 -16.79
CA ALA A 78 11.86 22.71 -16.95
C ALA A 78 10.47 22.10 -17.11
N TYR A 79 9.74 21.94 -16.02
CA TYR A 79 8.33 21.52 -16.08
C TYR A 79 7.58 22.61 -16.86
N SER A 80 6.91 22.22 -17.94
CA SER A 80 5.81 23.01 -18.47
C SER A 80 4.85 23.21 -17.31
N ALA A 81 4.41 24.45 -17.07
CA ALA A 81 3.65 24.86 -15.87
C ALA A 81 2.33 24.07 -15.63
N SER A 82 2.01 23.05 -16.42
CA SER A 82 0.75 22.31 -16.42
C SER A 82 0.86 20.78 -16.38
N SER A 83 2.04 20.16 -16.50
CA SER A 83 2.17 18.70 -16.53
C SER A 83 3.53 18.18 -16.09
N LEU A 84 3.54 16.90 -15.60
CA LEU A 84 4.76 16.20 -15.19
C LEU A 84 4.89 14.90 -16.01
N PRO A 85 5.97 14.71 -16.79
CA PRO A 85 6.21 13.48 -17.53
C PRO A 85 6.45 12.29 -16.59
N THR A 86 6.23 11.05 -17.08
CA THR A 86 6.31 9.83 -16.24
C THR A 86 7.27 8.79 -16.78
N GLU A 87 7.98 9.07 -17.87
CA GLU A 87 8.93 8.15 -18.49
C GLU A 87 10.08 7.82 -17.53
N PRO A 88 10.35 6.52 -17.25
CA PRO A 88 11.39 6.10 -16.30
C PRO A 88 12.78 6.70 -16.57
N ALA A 89 13.14 6.89 -17.85
CA ALA A 89 14.45 7.41 -18.23
C ALA A 89 14.74 8.81 -17.69
N LEU A 90 13.71 9.63 -17.48
CA LEU A 90 13.82 11.00 -16.97
C LEU A 90 14.18 11.03 -15.49
N TYR A 91 13.95 9.93 -14.78
CA TYR A 91 14.16 9.82 -13.33
C TYR A 91 15.35 8.92 -12.98
N SER A 92 16.12 8.54 -13.97
CA SER A 92 17.39 7.82 -13.79
C SER A 92 18.39 8.74 -13.09
N GLY A 93 18.96 8.28 -11.97
CA GLY A 93 19.90 9.09 -11.19
C GLY A 93 20.19 8.45 -9.83
N PRO A 94 20.99 9.09 -8.99
CA PRO A 94 21.22 8.66 -7.62
C PRO A 94 19.91 8.52 -6.85
N PHE A 95 19.88 7.59 -5.92
CA PHE A 95 18.74 7.46 -5.01
C PHE A 95 18.62 8.76 -4.17
N PRO A 96 17.43 9.39 -4.11
CA PRO A 96 17.28 10.65 -3.39
C PRO A 96 17.35 10.40 -1.88
N PHE A 97 17.65 11.46 -1.12
CA PHE A 97 17.60 11.38 0.33
C PHE A 97 16.19 10.95 0.78
N TYR A 98 16.11 9.86 1.51
CA TYR A 98 14.89 9.41 2.20
C TYR A 98 15.20 9.15 3.66
N ARG A 99 14.61 9.96 4.54
CA ARG A 99 14.75 9.77 5.98
C ARG A 99 14.02 8.51 6.40
N ARG A 100 14.70 7.64 7.16
CA ARG A 100 14.06 6.47 7.75
C ARG A 100 12.80 6.90 8.51
N PRO A 101 11.63 6.29 8.28
CA PRO A 101 10.39 6.65 8.95
C PRO A 101 10.50 6.43 10.46
N SER A 102 9.89 7.33 11.22
CA SER A 102 9.67 7.17 12.66
C SER A 102 8.18 7.19 12.93
N GLU A 103 7.69 6.25 13.72
CA GLU A 103 6.30 6.26 14.18
C GLU A 103 6.10 7.39 15.17
N LEU A 104 5.03 8.15 14.97
CA LEU A 104 4.57 9.19 15.88
C LEU A 104 3.48 8.68 16.82
N GLY A 105 2.77 7.65 16.40
CA GLY A 105 1.70 6.98 17.11
C GLY A 105 0.91 6.09 16.17
N CYS A 106 -0.23 5.61 16.65
CA CYS A 106 -1.08 4.69 15.93
C CYS A 106 -2.55 4.92 16.26
N PHE A 107 -3.42 4.27 15.50
CA PHE A 107 -4.82 4.14 15.80
C PHE A 107 -5.36 2.81 15.27
N SER A 108 -6.50 2.40 15.79
CA SER A 108 -7.21 1.21 15.35
C SER A 108 -8.59 1.56 14.83
N LEU A 109 -9.09 0.73 13.92
CA LEU A 109 -10.49 0.70 13.52
C LEU A 109 -11.07 -0.63 13.96
N ASP A 110 -12.22 -0.60 14.63
CA ASP A 110 -12.86 -1.80 15.16
C ASP A 110 -13.75 -2.52 14.13
N ALA A 111 -14.46 -3.54 14.56
CA ALA A 111 -15.33 -4.36 13.71
C ALA A 111 -16.48 -3.57 13.04
N GLN A 112 -16.83 -2.40 13.58
CA GLN A 112 -17.82 -1.46 13.04
C GLN A 112 -17.16 -0.27 12.34
N ARG A 113 -15.84 -0.34 12.08
CA ARG A 113 -15.03 0.72 11.46
C ARG A 113 -14.95 1.99 12.32
N GLN A 114 -15.20 1.91 13.64
CA GLN A 114 -15.06 3.03 14.54
C GLN A 114 -13.59 3.26 14.89
N TYR A 115 -13.21 4.53 14.94
CA TYR A 115 -11.85 4.95 15.27
C TYR A 115 -11.57 4.87 16.78
N HIS A 116 -10.39 4.34 17.12
CA HIS A 116 -9.82 4.30 18.46
C HIS A 116 -8.36 4.74 18.43
N GLY A 117 -7.98 5.73 19.23
CA GLY A 117 -6.62 6.28 19.28
C GLY A 117 -5.62 5.37 20.04
N ASP A 118 -5.67 4.06 19.82
CA ASP A 118 -4.84 3.06 20.49
C ASP A 118 -4.48 1.88 19.57
N ALA A 119 -3.75 0.90 20.10
CA ALA A 119 -3.24 -0.25 19.35
C ALA A 119 -4.10 -1.53 19.52
N ARG A 120 -5.39 -1.41 19.86
CA ARG A 120 -6.24 -2.58 20.18
C ARG A 120 -6.40 -3.58 19.02
N ALA A 121 -6.25 -3.13 17.77
CA ALA A 121 -6.34 -3.99 16.58
C ALA A 121 -4.96 -4.53 16.12
N LEU A 122 -3.87 -4.20 16.82
CA LEU A 122 -2.54 -4.71 16.49
C LEU A 122 -2.49 -6.21 16.72
N ARG A 123 -2.11 -6.96 15.69
CA ARG A 123 -1.90 -8.40 15.74
C ARG A 123 -0.43 -8.76 15.86
N TYR A 124 -0.16 -10.00 16.26
CA TYR A 124 1.18 -10.51 16.53
C TYR A 124 1.53 -11.64 15.57
N TYR A 125 2.62 -11.48 14.85
CA TYR A 125 3.13 -12.47 13.93
C TYR A 125 3.43 -13.78 14.66
N SER A 126 2.79 -14.86 14.23
CA SER A 126 2.89 -16.19 14.81
C SER A 126 2.95 -17.23 13.69
N PRO A 127 4.09 -17.36 13.00
CA PRO A 127 4.25 -18.30 11.89
C PRO A 127 4.24 -19.74 12.38
N PRO A 128 3.86 -20.72 11.52
CA PRO A 128 3.98 -22.13 11.83
C PRO A 128 5.43 -22.53 12.05
N PRO A 129 5.69 -23.60 12.84
CA PRO A 129 7.05 -24.11 13.05
C PRO A 129 7.74 -24.47 11.73
N THR A 130 9.00 -24.10 11.59
CA THR A 130 9.81 -24.35 10.38
C THR A 130 10.18 -25.83 10.19
N ASN A 131 10.11 -26.64 11.26
CA ASN A 131 10.54 -28.05 11.29
C ASN A 131 9.36 -29.01 11.18
N GLY A 132 8.15 -28.53 10.81
CA GLY A 132 6.94 -29.32 10.63
C GLY A 132 6.62 -29.63 9.16
N PRO A 133 5.52 -30.37 8.90
CA PRO A 133 4.92 -30.39 7.58
C PRO A 133 4.63 -28.94 7.14
N GLY A 134 4.69 -28.68 5.83
CA GLY A 134 4.41 -27.34 5.29
C GLY A 134 3.05 -26.80 5.75
N PRO A 135 2.81 -25.49 5.64
CA PRO A 135 1.53 -24.91 6.04
C PRO A 135 0.41 -25.45 5.15
N GLU A 136 -0.56 -26.12 5.74
CA GLU A 136 -1.78 -26.58 5.06
C GLU A 136 -2.93 -25.60 5.33
N PHE A 137 -2.70 -24.30 5.03
CA PHE A 137 -3.71 -23.27 5.26
C PHE A 137 -4.72 -23.25 4.12
N ASP A 138 -5.95 -23.64 4.39
CA ASP A 138 -7.06 -23.47 3.44
C ASP A 138 -7.55 -22.02 3.48
N LEU A 139 -7.16 -21.24 2.48
CA LEU A 139 -7.55 -19.82 2.40
C LEU A 139 -9.02 -19.62 1.97
N ARG A 140 -9.73 -20.69 1.59
CA ARG A 140 -11.18 -20.64 1.28
C ARG A 140 -12.05 -20.97 2.48
N ASP A 141 -11.45 -21.54 3.53
CA ASP A 141 -12.20 -21.92 4.73
C ASP A 141 -13.00 -20.72 5.29
N GLY A 142 -14.31 -20.87 5.36
CA GLY A 142 -15.26 -19.86 5.82
C GLY A 142 -15.80 -18.90 4.74
N TYR A 143 -15.36 -18.99 3.49
CA TYR A 143 -15.91 -18.17 2.42
C TYR A 143 -17.16 -18.83 1.81
N PRO A 144 -18.24 -18.09 1.55
CA PRO A 144 -18.47 -16.69 1.89
C PRO A 144 -19.08 -16.43 3.27
N ASP A 145 -19.46 -17.47 4.02
CA ASP A 145 -20.35 -17.40 5.19
C ASP A 145 -19.73 -16.65 6.38
N ARG A 146 -18.40 -16.68 6.52
CA ARG A 146 -17.64 -16.00 7.57
C ARG A 146 -16.87 -14.80 7.04
N TYR A 147 -17.39 -14.13 5.99
CA TYR A 147 -16.78 -12.95 5.38
C TYR A 147 -17.63 -11.72 5.63
N LEU A 148 -17.11 -10.76 6.37
CA LEU A 148 -17.69 -9.44 6.59
C LEU A 148 -16.86 -8.38 5.85
N PRO A 149 -17.17 -8.14 4.56
CA PRO A 149 -16.44 -7.12 3.80
C PRO A 149 -16.79 -5.72 4.28
N ARG A 150 -15.81 -4.84 4.26
CA ARG A 150 -16.03 -3.41 4.42
C ARG A 150 -16.95 -2.89 3.32
N ASP A 151 -17.79 -1.93 3.65
CA ASP A 151 -18.58 -1.20 2.67
C ASP A 151 -17.67 -0.31 1.80
N GLU A 152 -17.44 -0.73 0.56
CA GLU A 152 -16.59 -0.02 -0.40
C GLU A 152 -17.26 1.23 -1.01
N GLU A 153 -18.55 1.48 -0.75
CA GLU A 153 -19.22 2.73 -1.15
C GLU A 153 -18.93 3.88 -0.20
N VAL A 154 -18.59 3.58 1.07
CA VAL A 154 -18.19 4.59 2.05
C VAL A 154 -16.81 5.13 1.72
N ARG A 155 -16.73 6.44 1.44
CA ARG A 155 -15.48 7.15 1.14
C ARG A 155 -14.94 7.83 2.39
N GLU A 156 -13.99 7.21 3.03
CA GLU A 156 -13.40 7.71 4.29
C GLU A 156 -12.38 8.84 4.07
N GLY A 157 -11.85 8.99 2.86
CA GLY A 157 -10.84 10.00 2.57
C GLY A 157 -9.63 9.94 3.50
N LEU A 158 -9.31 11.06 4.14
CA LEU A 158 -8.27 11.16 5.17
C LEU A 158 -8.82 11.15 6.60
N ASP A 159 -10.13 10.97 6.81
CA ASP A 159 -10.86 11.25 8.04
C ASP A 159 -10.19 10.69 9.30
N HIS A 160 -9.82 9.41 9.30
CA HIS A 160 -9.18 8.77 10.46
C HIS A 160 -7.80 9.35 10.76
N LEU A 161 -7.00 9.66 9.74
CA LEU A 161 -5.70 10.32 9.91
C LEU A 161 -5.88 11.76 10.41
N LEU A 162 -6.84 12.50 9.86
CA LEU A 162 -7.15 13.87 10.30
C LEU A 162 -7.63 13.90 11.74
N ARG A 163 -8.42 12.92 12.17
CA ARG A 163 -8.85 12.76 13.56
C ARG A 163 -7.64 12.54 14.49
N TRP A 164 -6.76 11.62 14.13
CA TRP A 164 -5.52 11.39 14.87
C TRP A 164 -4.66 12.67 14.97
N LEU A 165 -4.51 13.40 13.88
CA LEU A 165 -3.77 14.67 13.85
C LEU A 165 -4.36 15.71 14.79
N LEU A 166 -5.69 15.82 14.82
CA LEU A 166 -6.39 16.75 15.68
C LEU A 166 -6.20 16.40 17.16
N GLU A 167 -6.31 15.13 17.52
CA GLU A 167 -6.12 14.63 18.89
C GLU A 167 -4.70 14.86 19.41
N HIS A 168 -3.69 14.87 18.51
CA HIS A 168 -2.27 15.00 18.87
C HIS A 168 -1.66 16.37 18.56
N ARG A 169 -2.45 17.36 18.09
CA ARG A 169 -1.93 18.64 17.64
C ARG A 169 -1.13 19.43 18.69
N GLY A 170 -1.39 19.19 19.99
CA GLY A 170 -0.69 19.85 21.11
C GLY A 170 0.53 19.11 21.63
N GLN A 171 0.72 17.85 21.23
CA GLN A 171 1.76 16.94 21.76
C GLN A 171 2.96 16.79 20.83
N LEU A 172 2.79 17.10 19.54
CA LEU A 172 3.83 16.90 18.55
C LEU A 172 4.81 18.09 18.58
N GLU A 173 6.11 17.77 18.62
CA GLU A 173 7.20 18.75 18.66
C GLU A 173 7.07 19.80 17.53
N GLY A 174 7.05 21.05 17.88
CA GLY A 174 6.98 22.17 16.94
C GLY A 174 5.90 23.20 17.23
N GLY A 175 5.03 22.97 18.19
CA GLY A 175 3.95 23.91 18.55
C GLY A 175 2.94 24.16 17.44
N PRO A 176 2.19 25.27 17.49
CA PRO A 176 1.29 25.67 16.40
C PRO A 176 2.08 25.80 15.09
N GLY A 177 1.64 25.09 14.03
CA GLY A 177 2.31 25.10 12.72
C GLY A 177 3.33 23.97 12.49
N TRP A 178 3.45 22.99 13.36
CA TRP A 178 4.36 21.84 13.19
C TRP A 178 4.14 21.04 11.88
N LEU A 179 2.95 21.14 11.28
CA LEU A 179 2.62 20.59 9.96
C LEU A 179 2.97 21.52 8.81
N ALA A 180 3.28 22.80 9.07
CA ALA A 180 3.55 23.77 8.01
C ALA A 180 4.69 23.29 7.10
N GLY A 181 4.41 23.24 5.80
CA GLY A 181 5.32 22.70 4.78
C GLY A 181 5.32 21.19 4.64
N ALA A 182 4.65 20.45 5.54
CA ALA A 182 4.52 19.01 5.42
C ALA A 182 3.48 18.60 4.36
N ILE A 183 3.60 17.36 3.90
CA ILE A 183 2.64 16.69 3.04
C ILE A 183 1.97 15.60 3.85
N VAL A 184 0.65 15.68 4.00
CA VAL A 184 -0.19 14.74 4.74
C VAL A 184 -0.95 13.86 3.77
N THR A 185 -0.83 12.53 3.92
CA THR A 185 -1.47 11.59 2.99
C THR A 185 -1.53 10.16 3.57
N TRP A 186 -2.13 9.23 2.85
CA TRP A 186 -2.01 7.79 3.10
C TRP A 186 -0.76 7.20 2.43
N ARG A 187 -0.15 6.20 3.05
CA ARG A 187 0.95 5.41 2.49
C ARG A 187 0.57 4.85 1.11
N GLY A 188 -0.68 4.41 0.93
CA GLY A 188 -1.18 3.88 -0.35
C GLY A 188 -1.05 4.86 -1.51
N HIS A 189 -1.29 6.15 -1.30
CA HIS A 189 -1.14 7.20 -2.32
C HIS A 189 0.33 7.37 -2.73
N LEU A 190 1.25 7.38 -1.76
CA LEU A 190 2.69 7.40 -2.04
C LEU A 190 3.14 6.14 -2.78
N THR A 191 2.59 4.97 -2.45
CA THR A 191 2.85 3.71 -3.18
C THR A 191 2.45 3.82 -4.65
N LYS A 192 1.29 4.39 -4.96
CA LYS A 192 0.85 4.65 -6.34
C LYS A 192 1.82 5.57 -7.07
N LEU A 193 2.26 6.64 -6.43
CA LEU A 193 3.26 7.54 -7.00
C LEU A 193 4.57 6.82 -7.28
N LEU A 194 5.10 6.05 -6.34
CA LEU A 194 6.35 5.29 -6.54
C LEU A 194 6.29 4.34 -7.74
N THR A 195 5.16 3.70 -7.95
CA THR A 195 5.00 2.69 -9.00
C THR A 195 4.63 3.28 -10.35
N THR A 196 4.20 4.54 -10.43
CA THR A 196 3.74 5.22 -11.64
C THR A 196 4.66 5.07 -12.86
N PRO A 197 6.00 5.22 -12.77
CA PRO A 197 6.88 5.06 -13.94
C PRO A 197 6.82 3.67 -14.60
N TYR A 198 6.40 2.65 -13.84
CA TYR A 198 6.34 1.25 -14.29
C TYR A 198 4.92 0.70 -14.41
N GLU A 199 3.90 1.45 -13.96
CA GLU A 199 2.48 1.05 -14.08
C GLU A 199 2.01 1.20 -15.53
N ARG A 200 1.30 0.20 -16.04
CA ARG A 200 0.86 0.12 -17.44
C ARG A 200 -0.65 -0.12 -17.59
N GLN A 201 -1.37 -0.30 -16.49
CA GLN A 201 -2.76 -0.78 -16.53
C GLN A 201 -3.73 0.19 -15.89
N GLU A 202 -3.38 0.78 -14.75
CA GLU A 202 -4.30 1.55 -13.91
C GLU A 202 -3.80 2.99 -13.75
N GLY A 203 -4.63 3.95 -14.19
CA GLY A 203 -4.44 5.35 -13.88
C GLY A 203 -4.89 5.69 -12.46
N TRP A 204 -4.64 6.94 -12.06
CA TRP A 204 -5.06 7.43 -10.75
C TRP A 204 -5.44 8.90 -10.79
N GLN A 205 -6.24 9.32 -9.80
CA GLN A 205 -6.53 10.71 -9.49
C GLN A 205 -6.22 11.00 -8.02
N LEU A 206 -5.51 12.11 -7.76
CA LEU A 206 -5.20 12.59 -6.42
C LEU A 206 -5.67 14.04 -6.28
N ALA A 207 -6.60 14.26 -5.36
CA ALA A 207 -7.01 15.60 -4.93
C ALA A 207 -5.96 16.16 -3.98
N ALA A 208 -5.58 17.42 -4.15
CA ALA A 208 -4.66 18.13 -3.30
C ALA A 208 -5.28 19.48 -2.86
N SER A 209 -5.15 19.79 -1.58
CA SER A 209 -5.54 21.10 -1.02
C SER A 209 -4.47 21.58 -0.05
N ARG A 210 -4.23 22.89 -0.02
CA ARG A 210 -3.37 23.51 1.00
C ARG A 210 -4.24 24.14 2.08
N PHE A 211 -3.92 23.83 3.32
CA PHE A 211 -4.58 24.41 4.48
C PHE A 211 -3.58 24.61 5.62
N GLN A 212 -3.49 25.84 6.13
CA GLN A 212 -2.51 26.29 7.15
C GLN A 212 -1.07 25.89 6.80
N GLY A 213 -0.66 26.14 5.55
CA GLY A 213 0.68 25.85 5.05
C GLY A 213 0.95 24.36 4.77
N THR A 214 0.05 23.46 5.13
CA THR A 214 0.17 21.99 4.94
C THR A 214 -0.49 21.59 3.63
N LEU A 215 0.16 20.70 2.89
CA LEU A 215 -0.39 20.09 1.67
C LEU A 215 -1.03 18.75 2.02
N TYR A 216 -2.32 18.60 1.78
CA TYR A 216 -3.06 17.35 1.95
C TYR A 216 -3.27 16.69 0.59
N LEU A 217 -3.05 15.36 0.51
CA LEU A 217 -3.28 14.57 -0.69
C LEU A 217 -4.24 13.41 -0.36
N SER A 218 -5.31 13.29 -1.14
CA SER A 218 -6.30 12.22 -1.01
C SER A 218 -6.65 11.63 -2.36
N GLU A 219 -6.80 10.31 -2.44
CA GLU A 219 -7.20 9.64 -3.67
C GLU A 219 -8.66 9.94 -4.01
N VAL A 220 -8.92 10.16 -5.30
CA VAL A 220 -10.25 10.21 -5.90
C VAL A 220 -10.41 8.97 -6.77
N GLU A 221 -11.47 8.20 -6.52
CA GLU A 221 -11.74 7.02 -7.35
C GLU A 221 -12.07 7.44 -8.77
N THR A 222 -11.27 6.95 -9.73
CA THR A 222 -11.55 7.23 -11.15
C THR A 222 -12.82 6.52 -11.61
N PRO A 223 -13.53 7.03 -12.64
CA PRO A 223 -14.69 6.32 -13.21
C PRO A 223 -14.36 4.89 -13.66
N ALA A 224 -13.16 4.67 -14.20
CA ALA A 224 -12.68 3.35 -14.59
C ALA A 224 -12.50 2.41 -13.40
N ALA A 225 -11.87 2.88 -12.31
CA ALA A 225 -11.70 2.12 -11.07
C ALA A 225 -13.06 1.76 -10.45
N ARG A 226 -14.00 2.72 -10.43
CA ARG A 226 -15.36 2.49 -9.95
C ARG A 226 -16.09 1.42 -10.79
N ALA A 227 -16.02 1.52 -12.10
CA ALA A 227 -16.62 0.52 -12.98
C ALA A 227 -16.02 -0.88 -12.77
N GLN A 228 -14.71 -0.99 -12.59
CA GLN A 228 -14.03 -2.26 -12.29
C GLN A 228 -14.44 -2.82 -10.92
N ARG A 229 -14.56 -1.97 -9.89
CA ARG A 229 -15.02 -2.37 -8.56
C ARG A 229 -16.44 -2.91 -8.59
N LEU A 230 -17.37 -2.19 -9.24
CA LEU A 230 -18.77 -2.60 -9.36
C LEU A 230 -18.94 -3.88 -10.20
N ALA A 231 -18.10 -4.06 -11.21
CA ALA A 231 -18.10 -5.25 -12.07
C ALA A 231 -17.18 -6.39 -11.56
N ARG A 232 -16.70 -6.32 -10.31
CA ARG A 232 -15.73 -7.28 -9.77
C ARG A 232 -16.28 -8.70 -9.80
N PRO A 233 -15.62 -9.64 -10.52
CA PRO A 233 -16.03 -11.04 -10.57
C PRO A 233 -15.99 -11.70 -9.20
N PRO A 234 -16.82 -12.72 -8.93
CA PRO A 234 -16.81 -13.48 -7.67
C PRO A 234 -15.42 -14.01 -7.30
N LEU A 235 -14.66 -14.51 -8.27
CA LEU A 235 -13.31 -14.99 -8.05
C LEU A 235 -12.39 -13.91 -7.44
N LEU A 236 -12.49 -12.64 -7.86
CA LEU A 236 -11.66 -11.59 -7.29
C LEU A 236 -12.08 -11.25 -5.85
N ARG A 237 -13.36 -11.38 -5.51
CA ARG A 237 -13.84 -11.24 -4.12
C ARG A 237 -13.28 -12.37 -3.24
N GLU A 238 -13.31 -13.60 -3.73
CA GLU A 238 -12.71 -14.74 -3.07
C GLU A 238 -11.21 -14.56 -2.86
N LEU A 239 -10.48 -14.03 -3.86
CA LEU A 239 -9.05 -13.74 -3.75
C LEU A 239 -8.75 -12.64 -2.73
N MET A 240 -9.64 -11.68 -2.55
CA MET A 240 -9.52 -10.68 -1.47
C MET A 240 -9.70 -11.32 -0.11
N TYR A 241 -10.75 -12.15 0.05
CA TYR A 241 -10.96 -12.93 1.27
C TYR A 241 -9.71 -13.74 1.64
N MET A 242 -9.13 -14.46 0.67
CA MET A 242 -7.93 -15.28 0.89
C MET A 242 -6.74 -14.47 1.44
N GLY A 243 -6.62 -13.19 1.11
CA GLY A 243 -5.60 -12.31 1.68
C GLY A 243 -5.78 -12.15 3.19
N TYR A 244 -6.96 -11.74 3.62
CA TYR A 244 -7.28 -11.57 5.05
C TYR A 244 -7.30 -12.90 5.82
N LYS A 245 -7.75 -13.99 5.16
CA LYS A 245 -7.70 -15.32 5.75
C LYS A 245 -6.26 -15.78 6.01
N PHE A 246 -5.33 -15.43 5.14
CA PHE A 246 -3.91 -15.68 5.35
C PHE A 246 -3.38 -14.93 6.59
N GLU A 247 -3.82 -13.70 6.80
CA GLU A 247 -3.47 -12.95 8.01
C GLU A 247 -3.98 -13.62 9.28
N GLN A 248 -5.20 -14.21 9.27
CA GLN A 248 -5.70 -15.00 10.40
C GLN A 248 -4.83 -16.23 10.70
N TYR A 249 -4.31 -16.91 9.68
CA TYR A 249 -3.42 -18.06 9.86
C TYR A 249 -2.02 -17.66 10.38
N MET A 250 -1.60 -16.43 10.12
CA MET A 250 -0.25 -15.97 10.43
C MET A 250 -0.15 -15.11 11.67
N CYS A 251 -1.28 -14.69 12.25
CA CYS A 251 -1.32 -13.74 13.35
C CYS A 251 -2.12 -14.26 14.53
N ALA A 252 -1.62 -13.97 15.74
CA ALA A 252 -2.33 -14.16 16.99
C ALA A 252 -2.79 -12.80 17.56
N ASP A 253 -3.82 -12.80 18.39
CA ASP A 253 -4.35 -11.59 19.05
C ASP A 253 -3.49 -11.14 20.24
N LYS A 254 -2.56 -11.97 20.71
CA LYS A 254 -1.67 -11.68 21.85
C LYS A 254 -0.25 -12.15 21.55
N PRO A 255 0.78 -11.49 22.14
CA PRO A 255 2.16 -11.96 22.02
C PRO A 255 2.29 -13.39 22.53
N GLY A 256 2.91 -14.28 21.74
CA GLY A 256 3.08 -15.69 22.08
C GLY A 256 1.82 -16.53 22.02
N GLY A 257 0.69 -15.96 21.56
CA GLY A 257 -0.55 -16.69 21.31
C GLY A 257 -0.49 -17.53 20.03
N SER A 258 -1.51 -18.34 19.84
CA SER A 258 -1.70 -19.11 18.60
C SER A 258 -2.73 -18.43 17.71
N PRO A 259 -2.57 -18.49 16.37
CA PRO A 259 -3.58 -18.03 15.43
C PRO A 259 -4.90 -18.79 15.60
N ASP A 260 -6.02 -18.10 15.45
CA ASP A 260 -7.35 -18.70 15.38
C ASP A 260 -8.00 -18.39 14.02
N PRO A 261 -7.90 -19.31 13.05
CA PRO A 261 -8.52 -19.13 11.74
C PRO A 261 -10.02 -19.48 11.72
N SER A 262 -10.63 -19.90 12.83
CA SER A 262 -12.04 -20.29 12.87
C SER A 262 -13.01 -19.11 12.89
N GLY A 263 -12.53 -17.92 13.27
CA GLY A 263 -13.32 -16.70 13.39
C GLY A 263 -13.74 -16.09 12.05
N GLU A 264 -14.56 -15.05 12.12
CA GLU A 264 -14.96 -14.25 10.97
C GLU A 264 -13.77 -13.46 10.38
N VAL A 265 -13.73 -13.33 9.07
CA VAL A 265 -12.84 -12.42 8.37
C VAL A 265 -13.56 -11.09 8.20
N ASN A 266 -13.31 -10.16 9.11
CA ASN A 266 -13.92 -8.83 9.12
C ASN A 266 -12.91 -7.78 8.62
N THR A 267 -13.11 -7.27 7.40
CA THR A 267 -12.20 -6.31 6.77
C THR A 267 -12.45 -4.86 7.18
N ASN A 268 -13.34 -4.64 8.18
CA ASN A 268 -13.48 -3.33 8.83
C ASN A 268 -12.37 -3.09 9.86
N VAL A 269 -11.87 -4.16 10.49
CA VAL A 269 -10.80 -4.07 11.49
C VAL A 269 -9.49 -3.69 10.82
N ALA A 270 -8.81 -2.69 11.36
CA ALA A 270 -7.49 -2.28 10.89
C ALA A 270 -6.65 -1.69 12.02
N PHE A 271 -5.35 -1.96 12.02
CA PHE A 271 -4.37 -1.22 12.80
C PHE A 271 -3.56 -0.33 11.86
N CYS A 272 -3.45 0.95 12.18
CA CYS A 272 -2.78 1.95 11.37
C CYS A 272 -1.65 2.64 12.15
N SER A 273 -0.45 2.65 11.57
CA SER A 273 0.69 3.40 12.06
C SER A 273 0.72 4.80 11.43
N VAL A 274 1.00 5.83 12.23
CA VAL A 274 1.19 7.21 11.76
C VAL A 274 2.67 7.54 11.79
N LEU A 275 3.21 7.86 10.63
CA LEU A 275 4.65 7.93 10.38
C LEU A 275 5.09 9.30 9.92
N ARG A 276 6.26 9.73 10.39
CA ARG A 276 6.98 10.92 9.91
C ARG A 276 8.22 10.50 9.16
N SER A 277 8.43 11.08 7.98
CA SER A 277 9.61 10.88 7.15
C SER A 277 9.97 12.16 6.39
N ARG A 278 10.92 12.07 5.46
CA ARG A 278 11.29 13.16 4.55
C ARG A 278 11.86 12.57 3.27
N LEU A 279 11.35 13.02 2.13
CA LEU A 279 11.89 12.67 0.81
C LEU A 279 12.48 13.95 0.18
N GLY A 280 13.80 13.99 0.02
CA GLY A 280 14.48 15.21 -0.41
C GLY A 280 14.18 16.37 0.53
N ASN A 281 13.56 17.44 0.01
CA ASN A 281 13.13 18.60 0.78
C ASN A 281 11.67 18.54 1.28
N HIS A 282 10.95 17.45 1.01
CA HIS A 282 9.54 17.30 1.33
C HIS A 282 9.34 16.56 2.67
N PRO A 283 8.97 17.24 3.77
CA PRO A 283 8.53 16.57 4.99
C PRO A 283 7.25 15.81 4.71
N LEU A 284 7.19 14.55 5.17
CA LEU A 284 6.05 13.66 4.97
C LEU A 284 5.46 13.26 6.31
N LEU A 285 4.15 13.31 6.41
CA LEU A 285 3.36 12.68 7.43
C LEU A 285 2.32 11.79 6.75
N PHE A 286 2.40 10.51 7.00
CA PHE A 286 1.48 9.58 6.36
C PHE A 286 1.11 8.44 7.30
N SER A 287 -0.08 7.89 7.07
CA SER A 287 -0.52 6.69 7.77
C SER A 287 -0.62 5.51 6.81
N GLY A 288 -0.42 4.33 7.34
CA GLY A 288 -0.60 3.08 6.61
C GLY A 288 -1.06 1.97 7.53
N GLU A 289 -1.91 1.10 7.01
CA GLU A 289 -2.28 -0.14 7.66
C GLU A 289 -1.06 -1.06 7.80
N VAL A 290 -1.00 -1.76 8.93
CA VAL A 290 0.05 -2.71 9.30
C VAL A 290 -0.61 -4.03 9.67
N ASP A 291 -0.16 -5.12 9.03
CA ASP A 291 -0.79 -6.42 9.20
C ASP A 291 -0.48 -7.02 10.59
N CYS A 292 0.78 -6.93 11.04
CA CYS A 292 1.17 -7.40 12.37
C CYS A 292 2.55 -6.91 12.82
N THR A 293 2.85 -7.12 14.12
CA THR A 293 4.17 -6.93 14.72
C THR A 293 4.83 -8.28 15.02
N ASP A 294 6.16 -8.38 14.82
CA ASP A 294 6.93 -9.57 15.15
C ASP A 294 7.51 -9.45 16.57
N PRO A 295 7.00 -10.22 17.54
CA PRO A 295 7.51 -10.18 18.92
C PRO A 295 8.97 -10.64 19.03
N GLN A 296 9.48 -11.34 18.02
CA GLN A 296 10.85 -11.86 17.96
C GLN A 296 11.78 -10.99 17.09
N ALA A 297 11.30 -9.84 16.63
CA ALA A 297 12.13 -8.94 15.84
C ALA A 297 13.37 -8.49 16.65
N PRO A 298 14.52 -8.27 16.00
CA PRO A 298 15.74 -7.76 16.66
C PRO A 298 15.53 -6.40 17.36
N SER A 299 14.56 -5.65 16.92
CA SER A 299 14.11 -4.39 17.53
C SER A 299 12.59 -4.43 17.68
N THR A 300 12.11 -4.14 18.87
CA THR A 300 10.67 -3.99 19.15
C THR A 300 10.13 -2.61 18.81
N GLN A 301 11.00 -1.72 18.30
CA GLN A 301 10.61 -0.34 17.98
C GLN A 301 9.93 -0.25 16.60
N PRO A 302 8.70 0.27 16.50
CA PRO A 302 8.08 0.57 15.21
C PRO A 302 8.89 1.56 14.37
N PRO A 303 8.87 1.42 13.07
CA PRO A 303 8.20 0.38 12.27
C PRO A 303 9.05 -0.88 12.04
N THR A 304 10.21 -1.02 12.69
CA THR A 304 11.18 -2.09 12.43
C THR A 304 10.77 -3.47 12.93
N CYS A 305 9.76 -3.52 13.81
CA CYS A 305 9.15 -4.76 14.27
C CYS A 305 7.96 -5.21 13.41
N TYR A 306 7.52 -4.42 12.45
CA TYR A 306 6.34 -4.75 11.64
C TYR A 306 6.64 -5.75 10.55
N VAL A 307 5.60 -6.50 10.15
CA VAL A 307 5.64 -7.49 9.09
C VAL A 307 4.46 -7.26 8.17
N GLU A 308 4.72 -7.27 6.87
CA GLU A 308 3.68 -7.25 5.83
C GLU A 308 3.40 -8.68 5.37
N LEU A 309 2.14 -9.05 5.26
CA LEU A 309 1.67 -10.37 4.86
C LEU A 309 1.04 -10.34 3.48
N LYS A 310 1.41 -11.27 2.63
CA LYS A 310 0.91 -11.31 1.24
C LYS A 310 0.62 -12.71 0.78
N THR A 311 -0.32 -12.85 -0.15
CA THR A 311 -0.53 -14.11 -0.86
C THR A 311 -0.26 -13.98 -2.35
N SER A 312 0.20 -15.08 -2.94
CA SER A 312 0.33 -15.21 -4.38
C SER A 312 0.03 -16.63 -4.80
N LYS A 313 -0.33 -16.83 -6.08
CA LYS A 313 -0.35 -18.16 -6.65
C LYS A 313 1.06 -18.73 -6.71
N GLU A 314 1.18 -20.06 -6.59
CA GLU A 314 2.43 -20.74 -6.88
C GLU A 314 2.93 -20.45 -8.30
N MET A 315 4.24 -20.48 -8.44
CA MET A 315 4.92 -20.23 -9.71
C MET A 315 5.78 -21.42 -10.07
N TYR A 316 5.47 -22.03 -11.22
CA TYR A 316 6.05 -23.30 -11.66
C TYR A 316 7.12 -23.12 -12.77
N SER A 317 7.34 -21.88 -13.20
CA SER A 317 8.32 -21.60 -14.25
C SER A 317 9.13 -20.33 -14.00
N PRO A 318 10.36 -20.27 -14.54
CA PRO A 318 11.18 -19.05 -14.45
C PRO A 318 10.50 -17.80 -15.04
N GLY A 319 9.66 -17.98 -16.08
CA GLY A 319 8.90 -16.89 -16.68
C GLY A 319 7.84 -16.30 -15.74
N GLN A 320 7.15 -17.16 -14.96
CA GLN A 320 6.18 -16.74 -13.96
C GLN A 320 6.86 -15.97 -12.80
N TRP A 321 8.03 -16.46 -12.34
CA TRP A 321 8.84 -15.77 -11.34
C TRP A 321 9.31 -14.42 -11.85
N ARG A 322 9.80 -14.32 -13.09
CA ARG A 322 10.21 -13.06 -13.70
C ARG A 322 9.05 -12.05 -13.75
N SER A 323 7.86 -12.48 -14.17
CA SER A 323 6.66 -11.63 -14.18
C SER A 323 6.28 -11.18 -12.77
N PHE A 324 6.35 -12.06 -11.78
CA PHE A 324 6.11 -11.72 -10.38
C PHE A 324 7.09 -10.67 -9.87
N TYR A 325 8.38 -10.84 -10.11
CA TYR A 325 9.43 -9.91 -9.68
C TYR A 325 9.30 -8.53 -10.35
N ARG A 326 8.91 -8.47 -11.63
CA ARG A 326 8.74 -7.22 -12.35
C ARG A 326 7.53 -6.41 -11.89
N HIS A 327 6.42 -7.07 -11.56
CA HIS A 327 5.14 -6.38 -11.36
C HIS A 327 4.65 -6.43 -9.91
N LYS A 328 4.56 -7.62 -9.33
CA LYS A 328 4.03 -7.78 -7.97
C LYS A 328 5.01 -7.33 -6.92
N LEU A 329 6.27 -7.73 -7.06
CA LEU A 329 7.32 -7.43 -6.09
C LEU A 329 7.64 -5.93 -6.04
N LEU A 330 7.51 -5.19 -7.15
CA LEU A 330 7.57 -3.73 -7.17
C LEU A 330 6.53 -3.11 -6.22
N LYS A 331 5.26 -3.55 -6.32
CA LYS A 331 4.17 -3.02 -5.46
C LYS A 331 4.42 -3.38 -3.99
N TRP A 332 4.89 -4.59 -3.71
CA TRP A 332 5.23 -5.03 -2.36
C TRP A 332 6.41 -4.24 -1.78
N TRP A 333 7.45 -4.03 -2.60
CA TRP A 333 8.58 -3.19 -2.20
C TRP A 333 8.13 -1.77 -1.86
N ALA A 334 7.40 -1.11 -2.73
CA ALA A 334 6.95 0.27 -2.52
C ALA A 334 6.08 0.40 -1.26
N GLN A 335 5.18 -0.58 -1.03
CA GLN A 335 4.30 -0.64 0.12
C GLN A 335 5.06 -0.79 1.44
N SER A 336 6.11 -1.62 1.46
CA SER A 336 6.88 -1.94 2.68
C SER A 336 8.05 -0.98 2.91
N PHE A 337 8.69 -0.49 1.83
CA PHE A 337 9.82 0.44 1.91
C PHE A 337 9.44 1.79 2.51
N LEU A 338 8.31 2.36 2.06
CA LEU A 338 7.85 3.67 2.53
C LEU A 338 7.67 3.73 4.06
N PRO A 339 6.96 2.80 4.72
CA PRO A 339 6.81 2.81 6.18
C PRO A 339 8.04 2.28 6.91
N GLY A 340 9.02 1.68 6.23
CA GLY A 340 10.19 1.09 6.85
C GLY A 340 9.95 -0.33 7.42
N VAL A 341 8.96 -1.04 6.91
CA VAL A 341 8.69 -2.45 7.25
C VAL A 341 9.82 -3.32 6.68
N PRO A 342 10.51 -4.13 7.51
CA PRO A 342 11.74 -4.80 7.10
C PRO A 342 11.53 -6.00 6.18
N LYS A 343 10.38 -6.64 6.23
CA LYS A 343 10.12 -7.89 5.49
C LYS A 343 8.66 -8.05 5.09
N VAL A 344 8.47 -8.74 3.97
CA VAL A 344 7.18 -9.27 3.54
C VAL A 344 7.23 -10.79 3.68
N VAL A 345 6.23 -11.39 4.31
CA VAL A 345 6.05 -12.85 4.35
C VAL A 345 4.91 -13.22 3.42
N ALA A 346 5.23 -14.03 2.43
CA ALA A 346 4.30 -14.40 1.37
C ALA A 346 3.92 -15.88 1.44
N GLY A 347 2.62 -16.16 1.45
CA GLY A 347 2.04 -17.48 1.27
C GLY A 347 1.79 -17.74 -0.22
N PHE A 348 2.41 -18.80 -0.75
CA PHE A 348 2.17 -19.26 -2.12
C PHE A 348 1.15 -20.38 -2.11
N ARG A 349 0.02 -20.13 -2.78
CA ARG A 349 -1.12 -21.05 -2.79
C ARG A 349 -1.28 -21.75 -4.13
N ASN A 350 -1.75 -22.99 -4.06
CA ASN A 350 -2.16 -23.77 -5.21
C ASN A 350 -3.51 -23.26 -5.81
N PRO A 351 -3.99 -23.82 -6.93
CA PRO A 351 -5.27 -23.45 -7.53
C PRO A 351 -6.48 -23.74 -6.63
N GLU A 352 -6.37 -24.70 -5.72
CA GLU A 352 -7.40 -25.08 -4.77
C GLU A 352 -7.52 -24.13 -3.58
N GLY A 353 -6.54 -23.22 -3.39
CA GLY A 353 -6.54 -22.21 -2.33
C GLY A 353 -5.68 -22.55 -1.12
N PHE A 354 -5.01 -23.70 -1.11
CA PHE A 354 -4.12 -24.12 -0.02
C PHE A 354 -2.74 -23.45 -0.14
N VAL A 355 -2.23 -22.91 0.94
CA VAL A 355 -0.86 -22.40 1.01
C VAL A 355 0.11 -23.59 1.08
N CYS A 356 0.93 -23.74 0.05
CA CYS A 356 1.91 -24.81 -0.08
C CYS A 356 3.29 -24.44 0.43
N SER A 357 3.62 -23.14 0.44
CA SER A 357 4.92 -22.67 0.89
C SER A 357 4.87 -21.24 1.41
N LEU A 358 5.77 -20.92 2.34
CA LEU A 358 6.02 -19.57 2.82
C LEU A 358 7.39 -19.09 2.36
N LYS A 359 7.46 -17.83 1.93
CA LYS A 359 8.73 -17.20 1.56
C LYS A 359 8.81 -15.80 2.14
N THR A 360 9.93 -15.51 2.80
CA THR A 360 10.24 -14.18 3.30
C THR A 360 11.03 -13.39 2.26
N PHE A 361 10.62 -12.15 2.04
CA PHE A 361 11.30 -11.20 1.18
C PHE A 361 11.77 -10.01 2.05
N PRO A 362 13.08 -9.91 2.37
CA PRO A 362 13.60 -8.71 3.00
C PRO A 362 13.37 -7.50 2.10
N THR A 363 12.78 -6.44 2.61
CA THR A 363 12.35 -5.28 1.81
C THR A 363 13.50 -4.67 1.01
N MET A 364 14.67 -4.57 1.63
CA MET A 364 15.86 -3.98 1.00
C MET A 364 16.51 -4.86 -0.07
N GLU A 365 16.17 -6.15 -0.10
CA GLU A 365 16.73 -7.12 -1.05
C GLU A 365 15.81 -7.38 -2.26
N MET A 366 14.57 -6.88 -2.24
CA MET A 366 13.59 -7.17 -3.30
C MET A 366 14.06 -6.73 -4.69
N PHE A 367 14.80 -5.63 -4.78
CA PHE A 367 15.34 -5.13 -6.03
C PHE A 367 16.38 -6.08 -6.65
N GLU A 368 17.11 -6.86 -5.84
CA GLU A 368 18.12 -7.79 -6.33
C GLU A 368 17.54 -8.81 -7.33
N HIS A 369 16.26 -9.17 -7.19
CA HIS A 369 15.58 -10.09 -8.10
C HIS A 369 15.40 -9.55 -9.53
N VAL A 370 15.49 -8.23 -9.71
CA VAL A 370 15.31 -7.57 -11.03
C VAL A 370 16.50 -6.72 -11.45
N ARG A 371 17.57 -6.62 -10.66
CA ARG A 371 18.75 -5.78 -10.92
C ARG A 371 19.34 -5.99 -12.32
N ASN A 372 19.42 -7.24 -12.77
CA ASN A 372 19.97 -7.62 -14.06
C ASN A 372 18.91 -7.87 -15.14
N ASP A 373 17.67 -7.51 -14.88
CA ASP A 373 16.57 -7.65 -15.82
C ASP A 373 16.39 -6.35 -16.61
N ARG A 374 16.49 -6.42 -17.94
CA ARG A 374 16.37 -5.25 -18.83
C ARG A 374 15.07 -4.48 -18.63
N ASP A 375 13.98 -5.20 -18.35
CA ASP A 375 12.65 -4.62 -18.13
C ASP A 375 12.32 -4.56 -16.62
N GLY A 376 13.33 -4.67 -15.76
CA GLY A 376 13.22 -4.56 -14.32
C GLY A 376 12.97 -3.11 -13.87
N TRP A 377 12.36 -2.97 -12.72
CA TRP A 377 12.17 -1.67 -12.09
C TRP A 377 13.43 -1.24 -11.32
N ASN A 378 13.55 0.08 -11.10
CA ASN A 378 14.67 0.67 -10.36
C ASN A 378 14.13 1.52 -9.19
N PRO A 379 14.53 1.24 -7.95
CA PRO A 379 14.11 2.02 -6.77
C PRO A 379 14.41 3.51 -6.88
N SER A 380 15.57 3.87 -7.47
CA SER A 380 15.94 5.27 -7.66
C SER A 380 14.96 6.00 -8.58
N VAL A 381 14.54 5.36 -9.68
CA VAL A 381 13.52 5.92 -10.58
C VAL A 381 12.20 6.15 -9.86
N CYS A 382 11.73 5.18 -9.08
CA CYS A 382 10.51 5.28 -8.30
C CYS A 382 10.57 6.47 -7.32
N MET A 383 11.65 6.58 -6.57
CA MET A 383 11.82 7.61 -5.55
C MET A 383 12.06 9.00 -6.14
N ASN A 384 12.82 9.09 -7.24
CA ASN A 384 13.06 10.35 -7.96
C ASN A 384 11.76 10.88 -8.59
N PHE A 385 10.95 9.99 -9.20
CA PHE A 385 9.63 10.39 -9.71
C PHE A 385 8.73 10.90 -8.56
N CYS A 386 8.67 10.17 -7.45
CA CYS A 386 7.88 10.59 -6.30
C CYS A 386 8.34 11.97 -5.80
N ALA A 387 9.64 12.21 -5.64
CA ALA A 387 10.18 13.50 -5.23
C ALA A 387 9.82 14.62 -6.24
N ALA A 388 9.90 14.32 -7.55
CA ALA A 388 9.51 15.25 -8.60
C ALA A 388 8.02 15.59 -8.56
N PHE A 389 7.15 14.57 -8.34
CA PHE A 389 5.72 14.80 -8.16
C PHE A 389 5.43 15.68 -6.93
N LEU A 390 6.07 15.42 -5.79
CA LEU A 390 5.86 16.21 -4.59
C LEU A 390 6.32 17.67 -4.80
N SER A 391 7.43 17.89 -5.52
CA SER A 391 7.87 19.21 -5.92
C SER A 391 6.86 19.89 -6.85
N PHE A 392 6.35 19.16 -7.84
CA PHE A 392 5.32 19.64 -8.76
C PHE A 392 4.04 20.01 -8.01
N ALA A 393 3.57 19.15 -7.10
CA ALA A 393 2.39 19.42 -6.29
C ALA A 393 2.57 20.66 -5.40
N GLN A 394 3.70 20.79 -4.70
CA GLN A 394 3.97 21.96 -3.84
C GLN A 394 4.08 23.29 -4.61
N SER A 395 4.64 23.26 -5.82
CA SER A 395 4.75 24.45 -6.68
C SER A 395 3.43 24.82 -7.35
N THR A 396 2.53 23.88 -7.53
CA THR A 396 1.22 24.08 -8.18
C THR A 396 0.15 24.49 -7.17
N VAL A 397 0.11 23.82 -6.00
CA VAL A 397 -0.91 24.06 -4.96
C VAL A 397 -0.45 25.22 -4.07
N VAL A 398 -0.59 26.44 -4.56
CA VAL A 398 -0.06 27.65 -3.89
C VAL A 398 -1.08 28.36 -3.01
N GLN A 399 -2.39 28.24 -3.30
CA GLN A 399 -3.42 28.93 -2.53
C GLN A 399 -3.77 28.15 -1.28
N ASP A 400 -3.67 28.81 -0.12
CA ASP A 400 -4.03 28.24 1.19
C ASP A 400 -5.55 28.40 1.41
N ASP A 401 -6.32 27.51 0.82
CA ASP A 401 -7.78 27.45 0.91
C ASP A 401 -8.22 25.98 0.86
N SER A 402 -8.82 25.47 1.95
CA SER A 402 -9.29 24.09 2.09
C SER A 402 -10.39 23.70 1.09
N ARG A 403 -11.10 24.69 0.52
CA ARG A 403 -12.17 24.47 -0.48
C ARG A 403 -11.65 24.44 -1.91
N LEU A 404 -10.41 24.85 -2.13
CA LEU A 404 -9.78 24.80 -3.44
C LEU A 404 -9.05 23.47 -3.60
N VAL A 405 -9.45 22.71 -4.61
CA VAL A 405 -8.89 21.39 -4.90
C VAL A 405 -8.15 21.42 -6.24
N TYR A 406 -6.90 20.97 -6.20
CA TYR A 406 -6.08 20.69 -7.37
C TYR A 406 -6.15 19.19 -7.63
N LEU A 407 -6.83 18.78 -8.70
CA LEU A 407 -6.98 17.39 -9.06
C LEU A 407 -5.87 16.97 -10.03
N PHE A 408 -4.90 16.23 -9.51
CA PHE A 408 -3.87 15.59 -10.31
C PHE A 408 -4.41 14.30 -10.91
N SER A 409 -4.27 14.15 -12.23
CA SER A 409 -4.76 12.99 -12.96
C SER A 409 -3.65 12.40 -13.81
N TRP A 410 -3.56 11.08 -13.80
CA TRP A 410 -2.61 10.34 -14.61
C TRP A 410 -3.24 9.09 -15.22
N GLU A 411 -2.95 8.87 -16.51
CA GLU A 411 -3.28 7.65 -17.23
C GLU A 411 -1.99 7.00 -17.75
N PRO A 412 -1.90 5.66 -17.81
CA PRO A 412 -0.73 4.95 -18.28
C PRO A 412 -0.24 5.43 -19.66
N GLY A 413 1.06 5.79 -19.74
CA GLY A 413 1.69 6.28 -20.95
C GLY A 413 1.55 7.79 -21.18
N GLY A 414 0.79 8.50 -20.33
CA GLY A 414 0.66 9.95 -20.40
C GLY A 414 1.43 10.67 -19.28
N PRO A 415 1.50 12.01 -19.32
CA PRO A 415 1.99 12.81 -18.20
C PRO A 415 0.95 12.94 -17.10
N VAL A 416 1.38 13.29 -15.90
CA VAL A 416 0.47 13.78 -14.86
C VAL A 416 0.00 15.18 -15.25
N THR A 417 -1.30 15.38 -15.25
CA THR A 417 -1.95 16.68 -15.51
C THR A 417 -2.63 17.19 -14.25
N VAL A 418 -2.98 18.49 -14.20
CA VAL A 418 -3.67 19.10 -13.07
C VAL A 418 -4.84 19.96 -13.56
N SER A 419 -5.98 19.87 -12.85
CA SER A 419 -7.12 20.78 -12.99
C SER A 419 -7.49 21.36 -11.64
N ILE A 420 -8.09 22.56 -11.64
CA ILE A 420 -8.39 23.30 -10.40
C ILE A 420 -9.92 23.39 -10.27
N HIS A 421 -10.40 23.03 -9.08
CA HIS A 421 -11.82 22.98 -8.76
C HIS A 421 -12.10 23.69 -7.44
N ARG A 422 -13.18 24.44 -7.37
CA ARG A 422 -13.65 25.09 -6.15
C ARG A 422 -15.02 24.58 -5.78
N ASP A 423 -15.22 24.28 -4.50
CA ASP A 423 -16.51 23.79 -3.96
C ASP A 423 -17.08 22.60 -4.76
N ALA A 424 -16.17 21.73 -5.23
CA ALA A 424 -16.48 20.61 -6.09
C ALA A 424 -16.63 19.31 -5.30
N PRO A 425 -17.19 18.25 -5.91
CA PRO A 425 -17.30 16.93 -5.29
C PRO A 425 -15.96 16.29 -4.92
N TYR A 426 -14.84 16.93 -5.24
CA TYR A 426 -13.49 16.50 -4.90
C TYR A 426 -12.98 17.07 -3.58
N ALA A 427 -13.71 17.97 -2.91
CA ALA A 427 -13.36 18.49 -1.60
C ALA A 427 -13.33 17.33 -0.59
N PHE A 428 -12.19 17.18 0.10
CA PHE A 428 -11.93 16.04 0.97
C PHE A 428 -11.47 16.43 2.39
N LEU A 429 -11.22 17.71 2.64
CA LEU A 429 -10.97 18.21 3.98
C LEU A 429 -12.33 18.50 4.65
N PRO A 430 -12.75 17.71 5.66
CA PRO A 430 -14.07 17.89 6.27
C PRO A 430 -14.13 19.15 7.12
N MET A 431 -15.29 19.79 7.19
CA MET A 431 -15.52 21.03 7.94
C MET A 431 -15.15 20.89 9.41
N TRP A 432 -15.47 19.76 10.04
CA TRP A 432 -15.11 19.52 11.45
C TRP A 432 -13.61 19.62 11.71
N TYR A 433 -12.77 19.18 10.74
CA TYR A 433 -11.32 19.29 10.85
C TYR A 433 -10.84 20.72 10.64
N VAL A 434 -11.33 21.36 9.60
CA VAL A 434 -10.95 22.76 9.24
C VAL A 434 -11.30 23.71 10.38
N GLU A 435 -12.50 23.62 10.93
CA GLU A 435 -12.96 24.44 12.05
C GLU A 435 -12.13 24.19 13.32
N ALA A 436 -11.93 22.91 13.68
CA ALA A 436 -11.17 22.55 14.87
C ALA A 436 -9.70 22.98 14.77
N MET A 437 -9.08 22.88 13.58
CA MET A 437 -7.70 23.33 13.39
C MET A 437 -7.55 24.86 13.37
N THR A 438 -8.63 25.59 13.07
CA THR A 438 -8.64 27.07 13.07
C THR A 438 -8.82 27.63 14.48
N GLN A 439 -9.40 26.88 15.40
CA GLN A 439 -9.55 27.30 16.81
C GLN A 439 -8.20 27.24 17.52
N ASP A 440 -7.87 28.29 18.28
CA ASP A 440 -6.68 28.31 19.12
C ASP A 440 -6.72 27.19 20.16
N LEU A 441 -5.58 26.53 20.41
CA LEU A 441 -5.45 25.62 21.54
C LEU A 441 -5.73 26.40 22.82
N PRO A 442 -6.56 25.89 23.75
CA PRO A 442 -6.70 26.50 25.06
C PRO A 442 -5.30 26.62 25.69
N SER A 443 -4.94 27.83 26.11
CA SER A 443 -3.67 28.10 26.78
C SER A 443 -3.53 27.16 27.97
N VAL A 444 -2.49 26.33 27.97
CA VAL A 444 -2.15 25.49 29.14
C VAL A 444 -2.01 26.42 30.35
N PRO A 445 -2.75 26.21 31.43
CA PRO A 445 -2.56 26.99 32.64
C PRO A 445 -1.10 26.90 33.08
N LYS A 446 -0.42 28.05 33.16
CA LYS A 446 0.92 28.10 33.74
C LYS A 446 0.83 27.55 35.17
N THR A 447 1.48 26.44 35.44
CA THR A 447 1.69 25.97 36.81
C THR A 447 2.30 27.11 37.61
N PRO A 448 1.73 27.47 38.75
CA PRO A 448 2.33 28.51 39.60
C PRO A 448 3.74 28.04 39.99
N SER A 449 4.73 28.91 39.80
CA SER A 449 6.08 28.70 40.30
C SER A 449 6.04 28.44 41.80
N PRO A 450 6.79 27.45 42.32
CA PRO A 450 6.92 27.32 43.77
C PRO A 450 7.53 28.63 44.30
N THR A 451 6.77 29.31 45.14
CA THR A 451 7.29 30.39 45.95
C THR A 451 8.32 29.83 46.91
N GLU A 452 9.52 30.38 46.91
CA GLU A 452 10.59 30.19 47.90
C GLU A 452 10.12 30.44 49.31
#